data_df603e89c4616b4d758c7483e4b8b38f
#
_entry.id   df603e89c4616b4d758c7483e4b8b38f
#
_cell.length_a   1.000
_cell.length_b   1.000
_cell.length_c   1.000
_cell.angle_alpha   90.00
_cell.angle_beta   90.00
_cell.angle_gamma   90.00
#
_symmetry.space_group_name_H-M   'P 1'
#
loop_
_entity.id
_entity.type
_entity.pdbx_description
1 polymer ?
#
loop_
_entity_poly.entity_id
_entity_poly.type
_entity_poly.pdbx_seq_one_letter_code
_entity_poly.pdbx_strand_id
1 'polypeptide(L)'
;MSITLRGGVWHCHFFTPSGKRVRRSLGTGDKKQAQELHDKLKAEAWRVDQIGDLPVRTFEECCIRWLREKDHKRSLDDDKTKIEFWLQHFSGRDVSKITAEEVHEAVNGMINRKHLQVWESKRDAAMRKGKPVPEYKPRQVSQATKAQHLSFIRSLLRAAANDWGWIKTAPVIKTRKPISKRIRWLTREEAERLIECMPDSIKPVVIFALATGLRRSNIIGLEWQQVDMQRKVAWVNPENAKAGKAIGVALNDTACRVLRDQIGKHSRWVFVHTTAKHRPDGTLTPAVRKMRVDDNNAWRAGLKKAGIEDFRFHDLRHTWASWLIQSGVPLSVLQEMGGWESIEMVRRYAHLAPNHLTEHARKIDAIFGASDTNTTQGGNQAGLKLA
;
A
#
# COMPACT_ATOMS: atom_id res chain seq x y z
N MET A 1 -17.99 -51.59 15.40
CA MET A 1 -16.71 -50.82 15.51
C MET A 1 -16.49 -50.06 14.22
N SER A 2 -16.23 -48.82 14.31
CA SER A 2 -16.23 -47.92 13.13
C SER A 2 -14.83 -47.37 12.77
N ILE A 3 -13.76 -47.99 13.28
CA ILE A 3 -12.38 -47.71 12.88
C ILE A 3 -11.74 -48.93 12.21
N THR A 4 -10.95 -48.69 11.15
CA THR A 4 -10.29 -49.73 10.35
C THR A 4 -8.85 -49.34 10.08
N LEU A 5 -7.90 -50.26 10.25
CA LEU A 5 -6.50 -50.02 9.92
C LEU A 5 -6.26 -50.24 8.43
N ARG A 6 -5.64 -49.25 7.75
CA ARG A 6 -5.25 -49.34 6.34
C ARG A 6 -3.89 -48.71 6.15
N GLY A 7 -2.94 -49.42 5.59
CA GLY A 7 -1.60 -48.90 5.34
C GLY A 7 -0.90 -48.34 6.58
N GLY A 8 -1.08 -48.95 7.76
CA GLY A 8 -0.47 -48.48 9.02
C GLY A 8 -1.18 -47.33 9.71
N VAL A 9 -2.26 -46.76 9.11
CA VAL A 9 -3.02 -45.64 9.68
C VAL A 9 -4.47 -46.04 9.89
N TRP A 10 -5.03 -45.63 11.04
CA TRP A 10 -6.44 -45.84 11.34
C TRP A 10 -7.34 -44.88 10.59
N HIS A 11 -8.48 -45.42 10.12
CA HIS A 11 -9.55 -44.65 9.44
C HIS A 11 -10.85 -44.81 10.20
N CYS A 12 -11.63 -43.76 10.34
CA CYS A 12 -12.98 -43.83 10.89
C CYS A 12 -14.02 -43.93 9.79
N HIS A 13 -15.15 -44.58 10.16
CA HIS A 13 -16.33 -44.68 9.33
C HIS A 13 -17.56 -44.70 10.23
N PHE A 14 -18.44 -43.73 10.10
CA PHE A 14 -19.72 -43.68 10.82
C PHE A 14 -20.77 -42.85 10.02
N PHE A 15 -22.03 -42.95 10.42
CA PHE A 15 -23.10 -42.10 9.89
C PHE A 15 -23.47 -41.08 10.94
N THR A 16 -23.76 -39.86 10.48
CA THR A 16 -24.35 -38.82 11.33
C THR A 16 -25.82 -39.14 11.60
N PRO A 17 -26.48 -38.51 12.58
CA PRO A 17 -27.92 -38.67 12.83
C PRO A 17 -28.78 -38.37 11.60
N SER A 18 -28.40 -37.41 10.77
CA SER A 18 -29.06 -37.07 9.50
C SER A 18 -28.79 -38.07 8.36
N GLY A 19 -28.07 -39.17 8.63
CA GLY A 19 -27.76 -40.21 7.64
C GLY A 19 -26.56 -39.94 6.75
N LYS A 20 -25.85 -38.85 6.94
CA LYS A 20 -24.66 -38.50 6.15
C LYS A 20 -23.48 -39.40 6.56
N ARG A 21 -22.83 -40.04 5.58
CA ARG A 21 -21.66 -40.90 5.79
C ARG A 21 -20.40 -40.07 5.99
N VAL A 22 -19.69 -40.31 7.11
CA VAL A 22 -18.38 -39.72 7.39
C VAL A 22 -17.30 -40.79 7.23
N ARG A 23 -16.27 -40.48 6.44
CA ARG A 23 -15.13 -41.36 6.19
C ARG A 23 -13.86 -40.53 6.16
N ARG A 24 -12.92 -40.77 7.11
CA ARG A 24 -11.73 -39.95 7.28
C ARG A 24 -10.57 -40.75 7.83
N SER A 25 -9.33 -40.43 7.39
CA SER A 25 -8.12 -40.90 8.07
C SER A 25 -7.99 -40.21 9.42
N LEU A 26 -7.56 -40.93 10.43
CA LEU A 26 -7.32 -40.42 11.79
C LEU A 26 -5.85 -40.00 12.00
N GLY A 27 -4.98 -40.22 10.99
CA GLY A 27 -3.58 -39.77 10.99
C GLY A 27 -2.67 -40.44 12.04
N THR A 28 -3.14 -41.49 12.69
CA THR A 28 -2.37 -42.22 13.72
C THR A 28 -2.39 -43.72 13.47
N GLY A 29 -1.28 -44.39 13.80
CA GLY A 29 -1.19 -45.84 13.87
C GLY A 29 -1.56 -46.43 15.23
N ASP A 30 -1.72 -45.58 16.26
CA ASP A 30 -2.12 -46.01 17.61
C ASP A 30 -3.64 -46.22 17.72
N LYS A 31 -4.07 -47.40 18.13
CA LYS A 31 -5.49 -47.74 18.21
C LYS A 31 -6.24 -46.94 19.28
N LYS A 32 -5.61 -46.63 20.41
CA LYS A 32 -6.24 -45.90 21.52
C LYS A 32 -6.49 -44.43 21.12
N GLN A 33 -5.48 -43.80 20.56
CA GLN A 33 -5.63 -42.45 20.00
C GLN A 33 -6.66 -42.39 18.86
N ALA A 34 -6.68 -43.42 18.01
CA ALA A 34 -7.66 -43.51 16.93
C ALA A 34 -9.09 -43.61 17.46
N GLN A 35 -9.31 -44.37 18.52
CA GLN A 35 -10.62 -44.51 19.16
C GLN A 35 -11.07 -43.19 19.79
N GLU A 36 -10.19 -42.52 20.52
CA GLU A 36 -10.48 -41.17 21.10
C GLU A 36 -10.84 -40.14 20.03
N LEU A 37 -10.08 -40.11 18.92
CA LEU A 37 -10.37 -39.21 17.79
C LEU A 37 -11.68 -39.57 17.11
N HIS A 38 -11.99 -40.85 16.93
CA HIS A 38 -13.25 -41.30 16.37
C HIS A 38 -14.44 -40.85 17.22
N ASP A 39 -14.38 -41.08 18.55
CA ASP A 39 -15.46 -40.76 19.47
C ASP A 39 -15.69 -39.23 19.55
N LYS A 40 -14.62 -38.44 19.51
CA LYS A 40 -14.67 -37.02 19.40
C LYS A 40 -15.36 -36.55 18.11
N LEU A 41 -14.95 -37.08 16.94
CA LEU A 41 -15.55 -36.75 15.65
C LEU A 41 -17.04 -37.13 15.58
N LYS A 42 -17.41 -38.27 16.16
CA LYS A 42 -18.81 -38.70 16.24
C LYS A 42 -19.65 -37.80 17.12
N ALA A 43 -19.13 -37.42 18.30
CA ALA A 43 -19.79 -36.46 19.19
C ALA A 43 -19.96 -35.09 18.56
N GLU A 44 -18.93 -34.56 17.86
CA GLU A 44 -19.00 -33.32 17.10
C GLU A 44 -20.07 -33.38 16.00
N ALA A 45 -20.10 -34.46 15.22
CA ALA A 45 -21.10 -34.64 14.17
C ALA A 45 -22.53 -34.71 14.72
N TRP A 46 -22.71 -35.37 15.87
CA TRP A 46 -23.99 -35.43 16.56
C TRP A 46 -24.44 -34.06 17.05
N ARG A 47 -23.54 -33.27 17.64
CA ARG A 47 -23.84 -31.89 18.09
C ARG A 47 -24.24 -30.98 16.93
N VAL A 48 -23.57 -31.09 15.79
CA VAL A 48 -23.92 -30.34 14.58
C VAL A 48 -25.31 -30.69 14.10
N ASP A 49 -25.64 -31.98 14.01
CA ASP A 49 -26.92 -32.45 13.47
C ASP A 49 -28.11 -32.24 14.42
N GLN A 50 -27.94 -32.43 15.74
CA GLN A 50 -29.04 -32.43 16.72
C GLN A 50 -29.15 -31.11 17.48
N ILE A 51 -28.04 -30.43 17.74
CA ILE A 51 -28.02 -29.20 18.55
C ILE A 51 -27.87 -27.97 17.64
N GLY A 52 -27.52 -28.17 16.36
CA GLY A 52 -27.27 -27.07 15.42
C GLY A 52 -25.93 -26.34 15.69
N ASP A 53 -25.00 -27.02 16.36
CA ASP A 53 -23.65 -26.47 16.53
C ASP A 53 -22.96 -26.34 15.17
N LEU A 54 -22.12 -25.33 15.02
CA LEU A 54 -21.33 -25.17 13.81
C LEU A 54 -20.17 -26.16 13.79
N PRO A 55 -19.84 -26.75 12.61
CA PRO A 55 -18.67 -27.62 12.47
C PRO A 55 -17.40 -26.90 12.87
N VAL A 56 -16.55 -27.55 13.65
CA VAL A 56 -15.23 -27.02 13.99
C VAL A 56 -14.41 -26.76 12.72
N ARG A 57 -13.92 -25.58 12.56
CA ARG A 57 -13.06 -25.15 11.44
C ARG A 57 -11.74 -24.64 11.94
N THR A 58 -10.66 -25.05 11.30
CA THR A 58 -9.33 -24.58 11.66
C THR A 58 -9.01 -23.24 11.00
N PHE A 59 -8.05 -22.52 11.56
CA PHE A 59 -7.58 -21.26 11.00
C PHE A 59 -6.99 -21.44 9.59
N GLU A 60 -6.32 -22.55 9.33
CA GLU A 60 -5.80 -22.91 8.00
C GLU A 60 -6.91 -23.06 6.96
N GLU A 61 -8.02 -23.72 7.33
CA GLU A 61 -9.18 -23.84 6.43
C GLU A 61 -9.73 -22.46 6.05
N CYS A 62 -9.78 -21.54 7.01
CA CYS A 62 -10.16 -20.14 6.74
C CYS A 62 -9.19 -19.46 5.77
N CYS A 63 -7.88 -19.62 5.98
CA CYS A 63 -6.86 -19.02 5.11
C CYS A 63 -6.93 -19.59 3.68
N ILE A 64 -7.11 -20.91 3.54
CA ILE A 64 -7.24 -21.55 2.22
C ILE A 64 -8.48 -21.04 1.48
N ARG A 65 -9.61 -20.97 2.19
CA ARG A 65 -10.85 -20.47 1.59
C ARG A 65 -10.72 -19.00 1.18
N TRP A 66 -10.13 -18.16 2.05
CA TRP A 66 -9.85 -16.76 1.73
C TRP A 66 -9.02 -16.60 0.46
N LEU A 67 -7.93 -17.34 0.33
CA LEU A 67 -7.05 -17.28 -0.84
C LEU A 67 -7.76 -17.72 -2.12
N ARG A 68 -8.64 -18.71 -2.06
CA ARG A 68 -9.43 -19.17 -3.21
C ARG A 68 -10.47 -18.14 -3.66
N GLU A 69 -11.18 -17.52 -2.71
CA GLU A 69 -12.23 -16.52 -3.02
C GLU A 69 -11.65 -15.17 -3.43
N LYS A 70 -10.42 -14.87 -3.04
CA LYS A 70 -9.74 -13.59 -3.33
C LYS A 70 -8.60 -13.72 -4.34
N ASP A 71 -8.59 -14.78 -5.18
CA ASP A 71 -7.55 -15.04 -6.18
C ASP A 71 -7.38 -13.89 -7.20
N HIS A 72 -8.47 -13.19 -7.52
CA HIS A 72 -8.50 -12.00 -8.37
C HIS A 72 -7.89 -10.74 -7.75
N LYS A 73 -7.56 -10.77 -6.46
CA LYS A 73 -7.09 -9.59 -5.73
C LYS A 73 -5.64 -9.26 -6.07
N ARG A 74 -5.37 -8.06 -6.57
CA ARG A 74 -3.99 -7.58 -6.89
C ARG A 74 -3.01 -7.66 -5.71
N SER A 75 -3.50 -7.51 -4.48
CA SER A 75 -2.69 -7.56 -3.25
C SER A 75 -2.73 -8.94 -2.59
N LEU A 76 -2.96 -10.02 -3.35
CA LEU A 76 -3.02 -11.37 -2.80
C LEU A 76 -1.71 -11.79 -2.14
N ASP A 77 -0.56 -11.38 -2.69
CA ASP A 77 0.75 -11.68 -2.10
C ASP A 77 0.98 -10.96 -0.77
N ASP A 78 0.42 -9.75 -0.61
CA ASP A 78 0.39 -9.08 0.70
C ASP A 78 -0.48 -9.86 1.71
N ASP A 79 -1.59 -10.43 1.26
CA ASP A 79 -2.45 -11.27 2.10
C ASP A 79 -1.72 -12.57 2.48
N LYS A 80 -1.02 -13.24 1.56
CA LYS A 80 -0.18 -14.42 1.85
C LYS A 80 0.86 -14.11 2.93
N THR A 81 1.58 -13.00 2.81
CA THR A 81 2.56 -12.57 3.81
C THR A 81 1.93 -12.36 5.20
N LYS A 82 0.69 -11.82 5.25
CA LYS A 82 -0.04 -11.67 6.52
C LYS A 82 -0.51 -13.02 7.05
N ILE A 83 -0.97 -13.92 6.19
CA ILE A 83 -1.35 -15.29 6.56
C ILE A 83 -0.18 -16.03 7.18
N GLU A 84 1.02 -15.94 6.59
CA GLU A 84 2.24 -16.56 7.15
C GLU A 84 2.52 -16.09 8.60
N PHE A 85 2.31 -14.79 8.87
CA PHE A 85 2.42 -14.28 10.22
C PHE A 85 1.37 -14.87 11.15
N TRP A 86 0.10 -14.90 10.74
CA TRP A 86 -1.00 -15.38 11.57
C TRP A 86 -0.96 -16.89 11.80
N LEU A 87 -0.47 -17.68 10.85
CA LEU A 87 -0.25 -19.12 11.02
C LEU A 87 0.75 -19.44 12.13
N GLN A 88 1.73 -18.55 12.39
CA GLN A 88 2.66 -18.75 13.52
C GLN A 88 1.96 -18.66 14.90
N HIS A 89 0.80 -17.99 14.96
CA HIS A 89 0.04 -17.79 16.21
C HIS A 89 -1.19 -18.71 16.33
N PHE A 90 -1.83 -19.03 15.20
CA PHE A 90 -3.15 -19.67 15.20
C PHE A 90 -3.20 -21.00 14.42
N SER A 91 -2.05 -21.58 14.03
CA SER A 91 -2.03 -22.88 13.35
C SER A 91 -2.66 -23.97 14.21
N GLY A 92 -3.53 -24.79 13.59
CA GLY A 92 -4.27 -25.88 14.25
C GLY A 92 -5.40 -25.41 15.18
N ARG A 93 -5.59 -24.11 15.36
CA ARG A 93 -6.61 -23.56 16.25
C ARG A 93 -8.00 -23.57 15.61
N ASP A 94 -9.00 -23.88 16.44
CA ASP A 94 -10.40 -23.64 16.10
C ASP A 94 -10.66 -22.14 15.94
N VAL A 95 -11.13 -21.71 14.75
CA VAL A 95 -11.34 -20.31 14.42
C VAL A 95 -12.39 -19.64 15.32
N SER A 96 -13.33 -20.41 15.87
CA SER A 96 -14.36 -19.90 16.78
C SER A 96 -13.83 -19.48 18.14
N LYS A 97 -12.63 -19.95 18.50
CA LYS A 97 -11.97 -19.69 19.79
C LYS A 97 -10.92 -18.58 19.75
N ILE A 98 -10.69 -17.99 18.59
CA ILE A 98 -9.74 -16.89 18.45
C ILE A 98 -10.36 -15.62 19.03
N THR A 99 -9.71 -15.04 20.04
CA THR A 99 -10.18 -13.85 20.74
C THR A 99 -9.54 -12.58 20.20
N ALA A 100 -10.19 -11.43 20.44
CA ALA A 100 -9.63 -10.13 20.09
C ALA A 100 -8.35 -9.81 20.88
N GLU A 101 -8.26 -10.30 22.11
CA GLU A 101 -7.10 -10.11 22.99
C GLU A 101 -5.85 -10.79 22.42
N GLU A 102 -5.95 -12.08 22.10
CA GLU A 102 -4.86 -12.84 21.45
C GLU A 102 -4.39 -12.18 20.14
N VAL A 103 -5.34 -11.67 19.35
CA VAL A 103 -5.02 -10.96 18.10
C VAL A 103 -4.22 -9.67 18.39
N HIS A 104 -4.59 -8.90 19.41
CA HIS A 104 -3.87 -7.70 19.79
C HIS A 104 -2.50 -8.01 20.38
N GLU A 105 -2.39 -9.05 21.20
CA GLU A 105 -1.11 -9.50 21.79
C GLU A 105 -0.12 -9.90 20.69
N ALA A 106 -0.54 -10.74 19.74
CA ALA A 106 0.28 -11.14 18.59
C ALA A 106 0.82 -9.94 17.80
N VAL A 107 -0.03 -8.96 17.53
CA VAL A 107 0.38 -7.75 16.78
C VAL A 107 1.30 -6.85 17.61
N ASN A 108 1.10 -6.76 18.93
CA ASN A 108 1.96 -5.94 19.80
C ASN A 108 3.39 -6.49 19.86
N GLY A 109 3.57 -7.80 19.79
CA GLY A 109 4.87 -8.47 19.74
C GLY A 109 5.56 -8.43 18.36
N MET A 110 4.96 -7.86 17.33
CA MET A 110 5.52 -7.89 15.97
C MET A 110 6.87 -7.18 15.84
N ILE A 111 7.86 -7.93 15.41
CA ILE A 111 9.21 -7.43 15.13
C ILE A 111 9.38 -7.17 13.62
N ASN A 112 10.17 -6.15 13.30
CA ASN A 112 10.49 -5.82 11.91
C ASN A 112 11.47 -6.84 11.30
N ARG A 113 10.95 -7.80 10.53
CA ARG A 113 11.73 -8.87 9.88
C ARG A 113 12.86 -8.35 8.99
N LYS A 114 12.64 -7.26 8.25
CA LYS A 114 13.72 -6.67 7.42
C LYS A 114 14.87 -6.16 8.28
N HIS A 115 14.57 -5.59 9.44
CA HIS A 115 15.60 -5.17 10.39
C HIS A 115 16.38 -6.36 10.94
N LEU A 116 15.69 -7.45 11.25
CA LEU A 116 16.31 -8.69 11.70
C LEU A 116 17.22 -9.28 10.60
N GLN A 117 16.75 -9.42 9.37
CA GLN A 117 17.51 -9.92 8.24
C GLN A 117 18.79 -9.09 7.95
N VAL A 118 18.67 -7.76 8.05
CA VAL A 118 19.84 -6.86 7.90
C VAL A 118 20.84 -7.09 9.02
N TRP A 119 20.38 -7.31 10.25
CA TRP A 119 21.27 -7.63 11.37
C TRP A 119 21.91 -9.00 11.19
N GLU A 120 21.15 -10.04 10.83
CA GLU A 120 21.67 -11.38 10.54
C GLU A 120 22.77 -11.35 9.47
N SER A 121 22.54 -10.62 8.37
CA SER A 121 23.54 -10.43 7.32
C SER A 121 24.82 -9.74 7.84
N LYS A 122 24.67 -8.79 8.74
CA LYS A 122 25.82 -8.11 9.38
C LYS A 122 26.56 -9.02 10.36
N ARG A 123 25.80 -9.79 11.16
CA ARG A 123 26.34 -10.82 12.06
C ARG A 123 27.19 -11.82 11.30
N ASP A 124 26.63 -12.39 10.23
CA ASP A 124 27.31 -13.41 9.41
C ASP A 124 28.56 -12.86 8.70
N ALA A 125 28.47 -11.59 8.27
CA ALA A 125 29.64 -10.89 7.71
C ALA A 125 30.73 -10.58 8.77
N ALA A 126 30.34 -10.27 10.00
CA ALA A 126 31.28 -10.06 11.11
C ALA A 126 31.96 -11.38 11.51
N MET A 127 31.19 -12.46 11.64
CA MET A 127 31.70 -13.81 11.94
C MET A 127 32.74 -14.25 10.90
N ARG A 128 32.43 -14.09 9.59
CA ARG A 128 33.37 -14.44 8.51
C ARG A 128 34.67 -13.64 8.55
N LYS A 129 34.66 -12.43 9.12
CA LYS A 129 35.82 -11.52 9.20
C LYS A 129 36.52 -11.55 10.56
N GLY A 130 36.13 -12.44 11.47
CA GLY A 130 36.66 -12.50 12.84
C GLY A 130 36.41 -11.22 13.66
N LYS A 131 35.37 -10.43 13.30
CA LYS A 131 35.01 -9.19 14.00
C LYS A 131 33.95 -9.44 15.06
N PRO A 132 33.87 -8.62 16.12
CA PRO A 132 32.83 -8.74 17.13
C PRO A 132 31.44 -8.62 16.47
N VAL A 133 30.52 -9.52 16.90
CA VAL A 133 29.14 -9.53 16.42
C VAL A 133 28.40 -8.31 16.97
N PRO A 134 27.73 -7.50 16.14
CA PRO A 134 26.96 -6.36 16.62
C PRO A 134 25.77 -6.82 17.48
N GLU A 135 25.48 -6.10 18.56
CA GLU A 135 24.33 -6.36 19.41
C GLU A 135 23.01 -6.23 18.62
N TYR A 136 22.10 -7.19 18.81
CA TYR A 136 20.76 -7.10 18.21
C TYR A 136 19.82 -6.28 19.10
N LYS A 137 19.35 -5.17 18.54
CA LYS A 137 18.27 -4.35 19.17
C LYS A 137 16.98 -4.56 18.41
N PRO A 138 16.01 -5.32 18.96
CA PRO A 138 14.73 -5.57 18.30
C PRO A 138 14.02 -4.26 17.94
N ARG A 139 13.60 -4.16 16.70
CA ARG A 139 12.77 -3.03 16.24
C ARG A 139 11.36 -3.50 15.94
N GLN A 140 10.38 -2.92 16.62
CA GLN A 140 8.98 -3.19 16.32
C GLN A 140 8.59 -2.65 14.92
N VAL A 141 7.56 -3.25 14.34
CA VAL A 141 6.93 -2.72 13.12
C VAL A 141 6.22 -1.40 13.39
N SER A 142 5.96 -0.62 12.32
CA SER A 142 5.22 0.64 12.43
C SER A 142 3.76 0.40 12.85
N GLN A 143 3.11 1.39 13.46
CA GLN A 143 1.68 1.35 13.78
C GLN A 143 0.81 1.14 12.52
N ALA A 144 1.26 1.65 11.37
CA ALA A 144 0.59 1.41 10.09
C ALA A 144 0.62 -0.06 9.69
N THR A 145 1.77 -0.74 9.88
CA THR A 145 1.89 -2.19 9.61
C THR A 145 1.01 -2.98 10.58
N LYS A 146 1.03 -2.64 11.88
CA LYS A 146 0.13 -3.26 12.88
C LYS A 146 -1.33 -3.12 12.48
N ALA A 147 -1.76 -1.92 12.09
CA ALA A 147 -3.13 -1.67 11.64
C ALA A 147 -3.52 -2.47 10.38
N GLN A 148 -2.58 -2.69 9.46
CA GLN A 148 -2.83 -3.53 8.27
C GLN A 148 -3.04 -5.00 8.64
N HIS A 149 -2.25 -5.55 9.56
CA HIS A 149 -2.43 -6.92 10.07
C HIS A 149 -3.76 -7.08 10.82
N LEU A 150 -4.11 -6.13 11.70
CA LEU A 150 -5.40 -6.12 12.40
C LEU A 150 -6.58 -6.01 11.41
N SER A 151 -6.45 -5.20 10.37
CA SER A 151 -7.50 -5.05 9.35
C SER A 151 -7.69 -6.33 8.55
N PHE A 152 -6.60 -7.02 8.22
CA PHE A 152 -6.63 -8.30 7.50
C PHE A 152 -7.35 -9.38 8.32
N ILE A 153 -6.87 -9.66 9.55
CA ILE A 153 -7.46 -10.73 10.39
C ILE A 153 -8.92 -10.44 10.73
N ARG A 154 -9.28 -9.17 10.97
CA ARG A 154 -10.66 -8.76 11.15
C ARG A 154 -11.53 -9.08 9.94
N SER A 155 -11.01 -8.85 8.72
CA SER A 155 -11.74 -9.15 7.48
C SER A 155 -11.91 -10.65 7.28
N LEU A 156 -10.88 -11.45 7.58
CA LEU A 156 -10.91 -12.90 7.49
C LEU A 156 -11.94 -13.50 8.47
N LEU A 157 -11.91 -13.09 9.74
CA LEU A 157 -12.84 -13.60 10.76
C LEU A 157 -14.28 -13.12 10.51
N ARG A 158 -14.47 -11.93 9.95
CA ARG A 158 -15.82 -11.48 9.51
C ARG A 158 -16.33 -12.30 8.34
N ALA A 159 -15.49 -12.66 7.38
CA ALA A 159 -15.89 -13.56 6.30
C ALA A 159 -16.26 -14.94 6.85
N ALA A 160 -15.50 -15.45 7.82
CA ALA A 160 -15.81 -16.71 8.50
C ALA A 160 -17.18 -16.69 9.21
N ALA A 161 -17.58 -15.55 9.78
CA ALA A 161 -18.87 -15.38 10.43
C ALA A 161 -20.00 -15.12 9.44
N ASN A 162 -19.87 -14.07 8.61
CA ASN A 162 -20.96 -13.50 7.85
C ASN A 162 -21.15 -14.15 6.47
N ASP A 163 -20.02 -14.47 5.79
CA ASP A 163 -20.08 -14.98 4.41
C ASP A 163 -20.09 -16.51 4.40
N TRP A 164 -19.42 -17.13 5.34
CA TRP A 164 -19.26 -18.61 5.37
C TRP A 164 -20.10 -19.30 6.43
N GLY A 165 -20.60 -18.60 7.43
CA GLY A 165 -21.35 -19.19 8.53
C GLY A 165 -20.54 -20.21 9.35
N TRP A 166 -19.21 -20.06 9.43
CA TRP A 166 -18.32 -21.00 10.11
C TRP A 166 -18.19 -20.73 11.61
N ILE A 167 -18.44 -19.49 12.01
CA ILE A 167 -18.49 -19.06 13.41
C ILE A 167 -19.73 -18.21 13.65
N LYS A 168 -20.29 -18.25 14.85
CA LYS A 168 -21.52 -17.52 15.18
C LYS A 168 -21.31 -15.99 15.10
N THR A 169 -20.21 -15.51 15.65
CA THR A 169 -19.85 -14.09 15.68
C THR A 169 -18.37 -13.90 15.55
N ALA A 170 -17.96 -12.88 14.79
CA ALA A 170 -16.54 -12.50 14.70
C ALA A 170 -16.14 -11.65 15.90
N PRO A 171 -14.94 -11.82 16.47
CA PRO A 171 -14.45 -10.99 17.56
C PRO A 171 -14.33 -9.52 17.12
N VAL A 172 -14.63 -8.59 18.04
CA VAL A 172 -14.54 -7.14 17.78
C VAL A 172 -13.09 -6.68 17.88
N ILE A 173 -12.42 -6.63 16.73
CA ILE A 173 -11.03 -6.18 16.64
C ILE A 173 -10.99 -4.69 16.33
N LYS A 174 -10.58 -3.88 17.31
CA LYS A 174 -10.42 -2.43 17.16
C LYS A 174 -9.16 -2.11 16.39
N THR A 175 -9.27 -1.31 15.33
CA THR A 175 -8.11 -0.82 14.55
C THR A 175 -8.04 0.69 14.66
N ARG A 176 -6.89 1.20 15.11
CA ARG A 176 -6.61 2.64 15.06
C ARG A 176 -5.97 2.95 13.70
N LYS A 177 -6.63 3.77 12.90
CA LYS A 177 -5.99 4.28 11.68
C LYS A 177 -4.88 5.22 12.09
N PRO A 178 -3.62 4.99 11.69
CA PRO A 178 -2.56 5.95 11.94
C PRO A 178 -2.91 7.26 11.21
N ILE A 179 -2.84 8.37 11.94
CA ILE A 179 -3.05 9.69 11.37
C ILE A 179 -1.78 10.04 10.59
N SER A 180 -1.76 9.73 9.29
CA SER A 180 -0.69 10.17 8.40
C SER A 180 -1.18 11.40 7.65
N LYS A 181 -0.89 12.58 8.17
CA LYS A 181 -1.15 13.87 7.49
C LYS A 181 0.13 14.48 6.90
N ARG A 182 1.20 13.68 6.74
CA ARG A 182 2.44 14.21 6.21
C ARG A 182 2.25 14.59 4.74
N ILE A 183 2.41 15.87 4.46
CA ILE A 183 2.61 16.40 3.12
C ILE A 183 3.98 17.06 3.13
N ARG A 184 4.97 16.43 2.50
CA ARG A 184 6.29 17.00 2.22
C ARG A 184 6.35 17.30 0.74
N TRP A 185 6.66 18.55 0.38
CA TRP A 185 6.87 19.00 -0.97
C TRP A 185 8.14 19.82 -1.03
N LEU A 186 8.73 19.96 -2.20
CA LEU A 186 9.95 20.72 -2.44
C LEU A 186 9.61 22.15 -2.89
N THR A 187 10.41 23.11 -2.45
CA THR A 187 10.45 24.41 -3.11
C THR A 187 11.05 24.25 -4.51
N ARG A 188 10.98 25.28 -5.33
CA ARG A 188 11.58 25.25 -6.67
C ARG A 188 13.09 25.03 -6.60
N GLU A 189 13.76 25.77 -5.72
CA GLU A 189 15.21 25.71 -5.50
C GLU A 189 15.64 24.33 -4.97
N GLU A 190 14.87 23.74 -4.06
CA GLU A 190 15.13 22.37 -3.59
C GLU A 190 14.99 21.36 -4.72
N ALA A 191 14.00 21.51 -5.60
CA ALA A 191 13.80 20.59 -6.71
C ALA A 191 14.89 20.72 -7.77
N GLU A 192 15.34 21.91 -8.08
CA GLU A 192 16.46 22.18 -8.98
C GLU A 192 17.75 21.53 -8.45
N ARG A 193 18.10 21.78 -7.18
CA ARG A 193 19.24 21.10 -6.52
C ARG A 193 19.12 19.58 -6.53
N LEU A 194 17.90 19.07 -6.29
CA LEU A 194 17.65 17.62 -6.34
C LEU A 194 17.97 17.06 -7.72
N ILE A 195 17.44 17.68 -8.78
CA ILE A 195 17.65 17.28 -10.18
C ILE A 195 19.14 17.27 -10.53
N GLU A 196 19.87 18.31 -10.14
CA GLU A 196 21.31 18.41 -10.38
C GLU A 196 22.11 17.30 -9.69
N CYS A 197 21.74 16.99 -8.46
CA CYS A 197 22.40 15.99 -7.64
C CYS A 197 22.01 14.53 -7.97
N MET A 198 20.96 14.32 -8.80
CA MET A 198 20.54 12.97 -9.17
C MET A 198 21.50 12.35 -10.21
N PRO A 199 21.80 11.05 -10.06
CA PRO A 199 22.51 10.30 -11.09
C PRO A 199 21.75 10.33 -12.43
N ASP A 200 22.49 10.40 -13.54
CA ASP A 200 21.92 10.50 -14.90
C ASP A 200 20.91 9.39 -15.21
N SER A 201 21.11 8.21 -14.63
CA SER A 201 20.21 7.07 -14.82
C SER A 201 18.80 7.28 -14.26
N ILE A 202 18.62 8.10 -13.21
CA ILE A 202 17.32 8.34 -12.57
C ILE A 202 16.82 9.78 -12.71
N LYS A 203 17.70 10.70 -13.10
CA LYS A 203 17.36 12.12 -13.33
C LYS A 203 16.15 12.31 -14.25
N PRO A 204 16.06 11.63 -15.43
CA PRO A 204 14.88 11.75 -16.30
C PRO A 204 13.59 11.33 -15.63
N VAL A 205 13.63 10.29 -14.79
CA VAL A 205 12.46 9.78 -14.06
C VAL A 205 11.99 10.80 -13.02
N VAL A 206 12.92 11.48 -12.34
CA VAL A 206 12.62 12.52 -11.34
C VAL A 206 11.99 13.74 -12.01
N ILE A 207 12.57 14.23 -13.12
CA ILE A 207 12.03 15.36 -13.87
C ILE A 207 10.63 15.03 -14.39
N PHE A 208 10.44 13.82 -14.96
CA PHE A 208 9.15 13.39 -15.48
C PHE A 208 8.10 13.24 -14.36
N ALA A 209 8.51 12.78 -13.16
CA ALA A 209 7.65 12.72 -12.00
C ALA A 209 7.15 14.10 -11.53
N LEU A 210 8.06 15.09 -11.52
CA LEU A 210 7.72 16.47 -11.19
C LEU A 210 6.87 17.14 -12.27
N ALA A 211 7.06 16.78 -13.54
CA ALA A 211 6.30 17.34 -14.65
C ALA A 211 4.87 16.79 -14.79
N THR A 212 4.64 15.54 -14.39
CA THR A 212 3.37 14.82 -14.64
C THR A 212 2.61 14.42 -13.39
N GLY A 213 3.25 14.42 -12.23
CA GLY A 213 2.67 13.91 -10.98
C GLY A 213 2.31 12.44 -10.97
N LEU A 214 2.73 11.66 -11.94
CA LEU A 214 2.43 10.22 -12.01
C LEU A 214 3.00 9.44 -10.84
N ARG A 215 2.34 8.33 -10.50
CA ARG A 215 2.87 7.39 -9.49
C ARG A 215 4.15 6.72 -10.02
N ARG A 216 5.11 6.44 -9.14
CA ARG A 216 6.38 5.79 -9.48
C ARG A 216 6.20 4.57 -10.38
N SER A 217 5.29 3.66 -10.02
CA SER A 217 5.03 2.44 -10.79
C SER A 217 4.58 2.74 -12.22
N ASN A 218 3.80 3.79 -12.41
CA ASN A 218 3.29 4.19 -13.73
C ASN A 218 4.41 4.81 -14.58
N ILE A 219 5.33 5.57 -13.97
CA ILE A 219 6.47 6.16 -14.67
C ILE A 219 7.44 5.07 -15.13
N ILE A 220 7.91 4.22 -14.20
CA ILE A 220 8.89 3.17 -14.52
C ILE A 220 8.29 2.03 -15.36
N GLY A 221 6.97 1.94 -15.42
CA GLY A 221 6.22 0.99 -16.23
C GLY A 221 5.68 1.57 -17.52
N LEU A 222 5.99 2.84 -17.85
CA LEU A 222 5.48 3.50 -19.05
C LEU A 222 6.09 2.88 -20.32
N GLU A 223 5.21 2.55 -21.25
CA GLU A 223 5.57 1.98 -22.55
C GLU A 223 5.38 2.99 -23.66
N TRP A 224 6.16 2.92 -24.73
CA TRP A 224 6.04 3.81 -25.88
C TRP A 224 4.67 3.78 -26.53
N GLN A 225 4.01 2.61 -26.58
CA GLN A 225 2.64 2.48 -27.07
C GLN A 225 1.59 3.29 -26.27
N GLN A 226 1.97 3.76 -25.07
CA GLN A 226 1.12 4.60 -24.19
C GLN A 226 1.44 6.09 -24.32
N VAL A 227 2.22 6.50 -25.33
CA VAL A 227 2.68 7.88 -25.50
C VAL A 227 2.37 8.37 -26.90
N ASP A 228 1.58 9.44 -27.00
CA ASP A 228 1.36 10.18 -28.24
C ASP A 228 2.07 11.54 -28.14
N MET A 229 3.23 11.61 -28.79
CA MET A 229 4.06 12.83 -28.78
C MET A 229 3.48 13.96 -29.60
N GLN A 230 2.64 13.66 -30.61
CA GLN A 230 2.02 14.67 -31.47
C GLN A 230 0.88 15.36 -30.71
N ARG A 231 0.04 14.58 -30.05
CA ARG A 231 -1.07 15.09 -29.23
C ARG A 231 -0.63 15.55 -27.85
N LYS A 232 0.64 15.33 -27.49
CA LYS A 232 1.19 15.59 -26.15
C LYS A 232 0.37 14.93 -25.03
N VAL A 233 0.02 13.67 -25.20
CA VAL A 233 -0.71 12.90 -24.20
C VAL A 233 -0.03 11.55 -23.96
N ALA A 234 -0.16 11.05 -22.74
CA ALA A 234 0.13 9.67 -22.43
C ALA A 234 -1.05 9.09 -21.64
N TRP A 235 -1.11 7.77 -21.52
CA TRP A 235 -2.15 7.14 -20.69
C TRP A 235 -1.59 6.00 -19.87
N VAL A 236 -2.21 5.79 -18.73
CA VAL A 236 -1.96 4.65 -17.86
C VAL A 236 -3.13 3.70 -17.99
N ASN A 237 -2.85 2.48 -18.41
CA ASN A 237 -3.89 1.46 -18.60
C ASN A 237 -4.60 1.13 -17.26
N PRO A 238 -5.87 0.71 -17.30
CA PRO A 238 -6.66 0.39 -16.10
C PRO A 238 -6.00 -0.63 -15.19
N GLU A 239 -5.35 -1.65 -15.75
CA GLU A 239 -4.61 -2.67 -14.98
C GLU A 239 -3.43 -2.10 -14.20
N ASN A 240 -2.84 -0.98 -14.63
CA ASN A 240 -1.73 -0.30 -13.97
C ASN A 240 -2.20 0.89 -13.10
N ALA A 241 -3.44 1.29 -13.23
CA ALA A 241 -4.04 2.35 -12.42
C ALA A 241 -4.59 1.80 -11.11
N LYS A 242 -4.35 2.50 -9.99
CA LYS A 242 -4.80 2.07 -8.66
C LYS A 242 -6.33 1.97 -8.55
N ALA A 243 -7.05 2.86 -9.24
CA ALA A 243 -8.51 2.90 -9.28
C ALA A 243 -9.13 1.96 -10.34
N GLY A 244 -8.34 1.20 -11.10
CA GLY A 244 -8.84 0.33 -12.17
C GLY A 244 -9.44 1.07 -13.37
N LYS A 245 -9.22 2.40 -13.48
CA LYS A 245 -9.66 3.24 -14.59
C LYS A 245 -8.44 3.80 -15.31
N ALA A 246 -8.51 3.90 -16.64
CA ALA A 246 -7.46 4.56 -17.41
C ALA A 246 -7.27 6.01 -16.94
N ILE A 247 -6.02 6.46 -16.92
CA ILE A 247 -5.68 7.84 -16.54
C ILE A 247 -5.04 8.50 -17.76
N GLY A 248 -5.70 9.54 -18.30
CA GLY A 248 -5.11 10.42 -19.29
C GLY A 248 -4.10 11.37 -18.63
N VAL A 249 -2.95 11.55 -19.26
CA VAL A 249 -1.85 12.39 -18.76
C VAL A 249 -1.50 13.41 -19.84
N ALA A 250 -1.81 14.67 -19.58
CA ALA A 250 -1.34 15.77 -20.42
C ALA A 250 0.17 15.94 -20.23
N LEU A 251 0.90 15.97 -21.33
CA LEU A 251 2.35 16.13 -21.36
C LEU A 251 2.70 17.60 -21.63
N ASN A 252 3.26 18.27 -20.64
CA ASN A 252 3.84 19.59 -20.81
C ASN A 252 5.19 19.50 -21.57
N ASP A 253 5.75 20.64 -21.96
CA ASP A 253 6.97 20.68 -22.74
C ASP A 253 8.17 20.04 -22.03
N THR A 254 8.24 20.14 -20.72
CA THR A 254 9.27 19.47 -19.91
C THR A 254 9.15 17.96 -19.99
N ALA A 255 7.94 17.41 -19.86
CA ALA A 255 7.70 15.97 -20.00
C ALA A 255 8.03 15.52 -21.42
N CYS A 256 7.62 16.27 -22.45
CA CYS A 256 7.94 15.95 -23.86
C CYS A 256 9.45 15.96 -24.13
N ARG A 257 10.19 16.91 -23.56
CA ARG A 257 11.67 16.95 -23.68
C ARG A 257 12.29 15.70 -23.09
N VAL A 258 11.91 15.36 -21.86
CA VAL A 258 12.40 14.13 -21.21
C VAL A 258 12.11 12.89 -22.05
N LEU A 259 10.90 12.78 -22.63
CA LEU A 259 10.55 11.65 -23.47
C LEU A 259 11.40 11.57 -24.75
N ARG A 260 11.65 12.70 -25.42
CA ARG A 260 12.54 12.77 -26.60
C ARG A 260 13.92 12.23 -26.30
N ASP A 261 14.49 12.55 -25.12
CA ASP A 261 15.80 12.08 -24.69
C ASP A 261 15.85 10.58 -24.38
N GLN A 262 14.69 9.91 -24.30
CA GLN A 262 14.61 8.46 -24.10
C GLN A 262 14.40 7.68 -25.41
N ILE A 263 14.08 8.35 -26.53
CA ILE A 263 13.85 7.69 -27.82
C ILE A 263 15.08 6.89 -28.23
N GLY A 264 14.87 5.69 -28.76
CA GLY A 264 15.95 4.80 -29.22
C GLY A 264 16.66 3.98 -28.15
N LYS A 265 16.42 4.24 -26.85
CA LYS A 265 17.06 3.45 -25.79
C LYS A 265 16.47 2.05 -25.60
N HIS A 266 15.18 1.89 -25.91
CA HIS A 266 14.49 0.60 -25.83
C HIS A 266 13.21 0.63 -26.67
N SER A 267 12.86 -0.50 -27.31
CA SER A 267 11.69 -0.59 -28.18
C SER A 267 10.35 -0.51 -27.45
N ARG A 268 10.28 -1.02 -26.22
CA ARG A 268 9.05 -1.09 -25.43
C ARG A 268 8.98 -0.05 -24.31
N TRP A 269 10.01 -0.02 -23.45
CA TRP A 269 9.98 0.78 -22.21
C TRP A 269 10.56 2.17 -22.44
N VAL A 270 9.88 3.20 -21.93
CA VAL A 270 10.35 4.58 -21.97
C VAL A 270 11.58 4.78 -21.07
N PHE A 271 11.50 4.31 -19.82
CA PHE A 271 12.59 4.47 -18.86
C PHE A 271 13.30 3.15 -18.60
N VAL A 272 14.60 3.11 -18.90
CA VAL A 272 15.41 1.92 -18.80
C VAL A 272 16.76 2.21 -18.13
N HIS A 273 17.35 1.19 -17.51
CA HIS A 273 18.77 1.20 -17.20
C HIS A 273 19.55 0.85 -18.47
N THR A 274 20.65 1.55 -18.70
CA THR A 274 21.51 1.35 -19.87
C THR A 274 22.88 0.75 -19.51
N THR A 275 23.14 0.50 -18.23
CA THR A 275 24.42 -0.05 -17.76
C THR A 275 24.21 -1.42 -17.12
N ALA A 276 25.06 -2.38 -17.52
CA ALA A 276 25.13 -3.68 -16.85
C ALA A 276 25.64 -3.53 -15.40
N LYS A 277 25.19 -4.41 -14.52
CA LYS A 277 25.66 -4.50 -13.14
C LYS A 277 26.04 -5.94 -12.82
N HIS A 278 27.11 -6.12 -12.06
CA HIS A 278 27.44 -7.41 -11.48
C HIS A 278 26.42 -7.79 -10.41
N ARG A 279 25.98 -9.04 -10.44
CA ARG A 279 25.18 -9.66 -9.37
C ARG A 279 26.13 -10.26 -8.32
N PRO A 280 25.63 -10.54 -7.10
CA PRO A 280 26.41 -11.23 -6.07
C PRO A 280 26.94 -12.61 -6.48
N ASP A 281 26.29 -13.26 -7.45
CA ASP A 281 26.67 -14.55 -8.05
C ASP A 281 27.74 -14.44 -9.15
N GLY A 282 28.28 -13.22 -9.40
CA GLY A 282 29.28 -12.94 -10.43
C GLY A 282 28.70 -12.73 -11.83
N THR A 283 27.41 -12.97 -12.06
CA THR A 283 26.77 -12.76 -13.38
C THR A 283 26.51 -11.28 -13.65
N LEU A 284 26.47 -10.91 -14.94
CA LEU A 284 26.07 -9.55 -15.34
C LEU A 284 24.57 -9.47 -15.59
N THR A 285 23.95 -8.37 -15.18
CA THR A 285 22.61 -8.04 -15.64
C THR A 285 22.65 -7.59 -17.11
N PRO A 286 21.56 -7.73 -17.90
CA PRO A 286 21.49 -7.10 -19.21
C PRO A 286 21.82 -5.61 -19.15
N ALA A 287 22.56 -5.10 -20.12
CA ALA A 287 22.91 -3.69 -20.18
C ALA A 287 21.66 -2.82 -20.23
N VAL A 288 20.72 -3.17 -21.13
CA VAL A 288 19.42 -2.48 -21.23
C VAL A 288 18.34 -3.31 -20.57
N ARG A 289 17.67 -2.75 -19.58
CA ARG A 289 16.59 -3.41 -18.83
C ARG A 289 15.63 -2.38 -18.25
N LYS A 290 14.40 -2.84 -17.99
CA LYS A 290 13.35 -2.03 -17.35
C LYS A 290 13.89 -1.30 -16.11
N MET A 291 13.57 -0.02 -16.00
CA MET A 291 13.97 0.81 -14.86
C MET A 291 13.37 0.26 -13.55
N ARG A 292 14.19 0.28 -12.52
CA ARG A 292 13.76 0.08 -11.13
C ARG A 292 14.29 1.24 -10.31
N VAL A 293 13.38 2.06 -9.82
CA VAL A 293 13.68 3.14 -8.87
C VAL A 293 13.14 2.65 -7.52
N ASP A 294 13.95 1.89 -6.83
CA ASP A 294 13.69 1.54 -5.44
C ASP A 294 14.23 2.68 -4.55
N ASP A 295 13.93 2.65 -3.24
CA ASP A 295 14.61 3.49 -2.23
C ASP A 295 16.09 3.07 -2.10
N ASN A 296 16.74 2.96 -3.25
CA ASN A 296 18.09 2.43 -3.39
C ASN A 296 19.15 3.49 -3.07
N ASN A 297 20.37 3.04 -3.06
CA ASN A 297 21.52 3.88 -2.73
C ASN A 297 21.63 5.12 -3.65
N ALA A 298 21.24 5.01 -4.93
CA ALA A 298 21.31 6.11 -5.89
C ALA A 298 20.34 7.26 -5.54
N TRP A 299 19.09 6.92 -5.22
CA TRP A 299 18.08 7.91 -4.76
C TRP A 299 18.54 8.58 -3.45
N ARG A 300 18.94 7.78 -2.46
CA ARG A 300 19.40 8.29 -1.17
C ARG A 300 20.67 9.13 -1.28
N ALA A 301 21.62 8.71 -2.12
CA ALA A 301 22.83 9.48 -2.38
C ALA A 301 22.52 10.84 -3.01
N GLY A 302 21.61 10.88 -3.98
CA GLY A 302 21.14 12.13 -4.58
C GLY A 302 20.51 13.07 -3.56
N LEU A 303 19.59 12.56 -2.71
CA LEU A 303 18.98 13.35 -1.63
C LEU A 303 20.02 13.89 -0.65
N LYS A 304 20.96 13.04 -0.21
CA LYS A 304 22.04 13.46 0.69
C LYS A 304 22.91 14.55 0.06
N LYS A 305 23.28 14.41 -1.22
CA LYS A 305 24.08 15.40 -1.95
C LYS A 305 23.32 16.73 -2.12
N ALA A 306 22.00 16.67 -2.31
CA ALA A 306 21.15 17.86 -2.41
C ALA A 306 20.81 18.49 -1.05
N GLY A 307 21.21 17.89 0.08
CA GLY A 307 20.88 18.36 1.42
C GLY A 307 19.37 18.24 1.74
N ILE A 308 18.67 17.28 1.14
CA ILE A 308 17.22 17.10 1.32
C ILE A 308 16.96 15.91 2.24
N GLU A 309 16.40 16.18 3.41
CA GLU A 309 16.05 15.19 4.40
C GLU A 309 14.55 14.84 4.35
N ASP A 310 14.23 13.65 4.88
CA ASP A 310 12.86 13.14 5.02
C ASP A 310 12.01 13.31 3.75
N PHE A 311 12.56 12.94 2.59
CA PHE A 311 11.89 13.03 1.30
C PHE A 311 11.88 11.68 0.59
N ARG A 312 10.70 11.26 0.14
CA ARG A 312 10.46 9.98 -0.54
C ARG A 312 10.16 10.22 -2.01
N PHE A 313 10.38 9.24 -2.86
CA PHE A 313 10.04 9.36 -4.29
C PHE A 313 8.56 9.74 -4.51
N HIS A 314 7.65 9.26 -3.67
CA HIS A 314 6.22 9.61 -3.79
C HIS A 314 5.95 11.08 -3.47
N ASP A 315 6.82 11.74 -2.74
CA ASP A 315 6.69 13.15 -2.38
C ASP A 315 6.93 14.08 -3.59
N LEU A 316 7.53 13.57 -4.71
CA LEU A 316 7.58 14.27 -5.99
C LEU A 316 6.17 14.54 -6.52
N ARG A 317 5.25 13.58 -6.37
CA ARG A 317 3.85 13.77 -6.72
C ARG A 317 3.15 14.74 -5.78
N HIS A 318 3.51 14.76 -4.51
CA HIS A 318 3.05 15.78 -3.56
C HIS A 318 3.55 17.15 -3.96
N THR A 319 4.81 17.27 -4.40
CA THR A 319 5.42 18.50 -4.92
C THR A 319 4.67 19.02 -6.15
N TRP A 320 4.45 18.17 -7.15
CA TRP A 320 3.68 18.51 -8.34
C TRP A 320 2.27 19.03 -8.00
N ALA A 321 1.55 18.32 -7.13
CA ALA A 321 0.22 18.72 -6.70
C ALA A 321 0.22 20.05 -5.93
N SER A 322 1.21 20.23 -5.03
CA SER A 322 1.37 21.47 -4.26
C SER A 322 1.65 22.67 -5.16
N TRP A 323 2.53 22.52 -6.13
CA TRP A 323 2.86 23.59 -7.08
C TRP A 323 1.65 23.99 -7.94
N LEU A 324 0.87 23.01 -8.43
CA LEU A 324 -0.33 23.32 -9.21
C LEU A 324 -1.38 24.06 -8.39
N ILE A 325 -1.60 23.68 -7.14
CA ILE A 325 -2.52 24.39 -6.24
C ILE A 325 -2.00 25.79 -5.94
N GLN A 326 -0.71 25.96 -5.67
CA GLN A 326 -0.09 27.28 -5.46
C GLN A 326 -0.17 28.17 -6.70
N SER A 327 -0.24 27.56 -7.89
CA SER A 327 -0.44 28.26 -9.16
C SER A 327 -1.93 28.50 -9.49
N GLY A 328 -2.85 28.23 -8.56
CA GLY A 328 -4.28 28.52 -8.72
C GLY A 328 -5.08 27.45 -9.47
N VAL A 329 -4.51 26.27 -9.74
CA VAL A 329 -5.26 25.17 -10.38
C VAL A 329 -6.38 24.69 -9.45
N PRO A 330 -7.63 24.62 -9.90
CA PRO A 330 -8.75 24.14 -9.09
C PRO A 330 -8.57 22.69 -8.61
N LEU A 331 -9.05 22.39 -7.41
CA LEU A 331 -8.95 21.04 -6.81
C LEU A 331 -9.59 19.94 -7.68
N SER A 332 -10.69 20.26 -8.38
CA SER A 332 -11.34 19.32 -9.30
C SER A 332 -10.47 18.98 -10.51
N VAL A 333 -9.82 19.99 -11.10
CA VAL A 333 -8.88 19.81 -12.21
C VAL A 333 -7.66 19.00 -11.74
N LEU A 334 -7.12 19.35 -10.56
CA LEU A 334 -6.01 18.58 -9.98
C LEU A 334 -6.40 17.13 -9.71
N GLN A 335 -7.64 16.87 -9.25
CA GLN A 335 -8.15 15.50 -9.05
C GLN A 335 -8.12 14.71 -10.34
N GLU A 336 -8.62 15.28 -11.43
CA GLU A 336 -8.67 14.64 -12.75
C GLU A 336 -7.26 14.40 -13.30
N MET A 337 -6.42 15.41 -13.36
CA MET A 337 -5.02 15.31 -13.81
C MET A 337 -4.22 14.24 -13.04
N GLY A 338 -4.45 14.15 -11.74
CA GLY A 338 -3.75 13.19 -10.88
C GLY A 338 -4.37 11.80 -10.88
N GLY A 339 -5.56 11.60 -11.43
CA GLY A 339 -6.29 10.33 -11.36
C GLY A 339 -6.55 9.91 -9.90
N TRP A 340 -7.03 10.84 -9.07
CA TRP A 340 -7.54 10.53 -7.74
C TRP A 340 -9.02 10.18 -7.77
N GLU A 341 -9.36 9.13 -7.04
CA GLU A 341 -10.72 8.58 -7.01
C GLU A 341 -11.73 9.54 -6.36
N SER A 342 -11.31 10.28 -5.34
CA SER A 342 -12.18 11.20 -4.63
C SER A 342 -11.53 12.56 -4.36
N ILE A 343 -12.36 13.59 -4.22
CA ILE A 343 -11.93 14.96 -3.92
C ILE A 343 -11.28 15.06 -2.53
N GLU A 344 -11.68 14.21 -1.56
CA GLU A 344 -11.10 14.15 -0.22
C GLU A 344 -9.60 13.87 -0.27
N MET A 345 -9.16 13.09 -1.26
CA MET A 345 -7.73 12.78 -1.45
C MET A 345 -6.94 14.02 -1.87
N VAL A 346 -7.58 14.99 -2.51
CA VAL A 346 -6.96 16.23 -3.01
C VAL A 346 -7.13 17.38 -2.03
N ARG A 347 -8.18 17.38 -1.20
CA ARG A 347 -8.43 18.41 -0.16
C ARG A 347 -7.25 18.62 0.78
N ARG A 348 -6.38 17.62 0.92
CA ARG A 348 -5.13 17.75 1.71
C ARG A 348 -4.21 18.86 1.23
N TYR A 349 -4.32 19.29 -0.03
CA TYR A 349 -3.52 20.37 -0.62
C TYR A 349 -4.24 21.72 -0.57
N ALA A 350 -5.53 21.78 -0.22
CA ALA A 350 -6.33 22.99 -0.28
C ALA A 350 -5.75 24.16 0.53
N HIS A 351 -5.10 23.86 1.66
CA HIS A 351 -4.47 24.87 2.50
C HIS A 351 -3.26 25.56 1.86
N LEU A 352 -2.75 25.02 0.75
CA LEU A 352 -1.63 25.58 -0.01
C LEU A 352 -2.09 26.54 -1.11
N ALA A 353 -3.39 26.62 -1.37
CA ALA A 353 -3.92 27.56 -2.34
C ALA A 353 -3.59 29.00 -1.93
N PRO A 354 -3.09 29.84 -2.85
CA PRO A 354 -2.95 31.26 -2.58
C PRO A 354 -4.31 31.84 -2.20
N ASN A 355 -4.36 33.04 -1.66
CA ASN A 355 -5.55 33.70 -1.09
C ASN A 355 -6.79 33.73 -2.03
N HIS A 356 -7.09 32.59 -2.66
CA HIS A 356 -8.22 32.43 -3.58
C HIS A 356 -9.56 32.83 -2.92
N LEU A 357 -9.66 32.57 -1.59
CA LEU A 357 -10.85 33.00 -0.84
C LEU A 357 -10.98 34.53 -0.81
N THR A 358 -9.87 35.25 -0.70
CA THR A 358 -9.87 36.71 -0.75
C THR A 358 -10.25 37.23 -2.13
N GLU A 359 -9.76 36.60 -3.21
CA GLU A 359 -10.15 36.96 -4.58
C GLU A 359 -11.63 36.68 -4.84
N HIS A 360 -12.13 35.55 -4.33
CA HIS A 360 -13.55 35.23 -4.44
C HIS A 360 -14.43 36.12 -3.58
N ALA A 361 -13.98 36.50 -2.38
CA ALA A 361 -14.68 37.47 -1.55
C ALA A 361 -14.77 38.83 -2.23
N ARG A 362 -13.69 39.32 -2.87
CA ARG A 362 -13.68 40.56 -3.65
C ARG A 362 -14.67 40.61 -4.82
N LYS A 363 -15.09 39.42 -5.33
CA LYS A 363 -16.16 39.38 -6.35
C LYS A 363 -17.51 39.86 -5.80
N ILE A 364 -17.74 39.69 -4.52
CA ILE A 364 -18.92 40.29 -3.86
C ILE A 364 -18.81 41.82 -3.79
N ASP A 365 -17.60 42.34 -3.49
CA ASP A 365 -17.36 43.76 -3.49
C ASP A 365 -17.65 44.38 -4.87
N ALA A 366 -17.28 43.68 -5.95
CA ALA A 366 -17.59 44.11 -7.32
C ALA A 366 -19.11 44.15 -7.62
N ILE A 367 -19.92 43.30 -6.95
CA ILE A 367 -21.37 43.32 -7.09
C ILE A 367 -21.98 44.54 -6.34
N PHE A 368 -21.45 44.81 -5.15
CA PHE A 368 -21.93 45.96 -4.34
C PHE A 368 -21.26 47.27 -4.69
N GLY A 369 -20.00 47.27 -5.14
CA GLY A 369 -19.24 48.46 -5.49
C GLY A 369 -19.63 49.13 -6.81
N ALA A 370 -20.55 48.58 -7.57
CA ALA A 370 -21.12 49.24 -8.77
C ALA A 370 -22.08 50.40 -8.45
N SER A 371 -22.34 50.67 -7.14
CA SER A 371 -23.29 51.73 -6.71
C SER A 371 -22.64 53.03 -6.21
N ASP A 372 -21.31 53.08 -6.02
CA ASP A 372 -20.68 54.26 -5.37
C ASP A 372 -19.84 55.16 -6.29
N THR A 373 -20.16 55.26 -7.60
CA THR A 373 -19.52 56.22 -8.47
C THR A 373 -20.43 57.39 -8.81
N ASN A 374 -21.14 57.99 -7.82
CA ASN A 374 -21.75 59.30 -7.99
C ASN A 374 -21.97 59.99 -6.64
N THR A 375 -20.92 60.45 -5.99
CA THR A 375 -21.01 61.58 -5.07
C THR A 375 -19.62 62.11 -4.75
N THR A 376 -19.08 63.00 -5.52
CA THR A 376 -18.12 64.00 -5.00
C THR A 376 -17.98 65.16 -5.99
N GLN A 377 -18.69 66.21 -5.77
CA GLN A 377 -18.14 67.58 -5.91
C GLN A 377 -19.08 68.52 -5.17
N GLY A 378 -18.59 69.10 -4.13
CA GLY A 378 -19.29 70.17 -3.43
C GLY A 378 -18.60 70.53 -2.12
N GLY A 379 -17.75 71.49 -2.16
CA GLY A 379 -16.85 71.98 -1.15
C GLY A 379 -17.51 72.32 0.20
N ASN A 380 -16.76 72.34 1.26
CA ASN A 380 -16.39 73.61 1.94
C ASN A 380 -15.45 73.36 3.11
N GLN A 381 -14.42 74.17 3.16
CA GLN A 381 -13.60 74.37 4.33
C GLN A 381 -14.43 75.02 5.44
N ALA A 382 -14.37 74.45 6.64
CA ALA A 382 -14.50 75.25 7.86
C ALA A 382 -13.84 74.45 9.01
N GLY A 383 -12.80 75.07 9.52
CA GLY A 383 -12.06 74.54 10.67
C GLY A 383 -12.87 74.52 11.95
N LEU A 384 -12.54 73.63 12.83
CA LEU A 384 -12.83 73.75 14.25
C LEU A 384 -11.61 73.30 15.09
N LYS A 385 -11.16 74.32 15.83
CA LYS A 385 -10.09 74.17 16.85
C LYS A 385 -10.57 73.38 18.06
N LEU A 386 -9.59 72.77 18.66
CA LEU A 386 -9.61 72.10 19.97
C LEU A 386 -10.26 72.96 21.07
N ALA A 387 -10.95 72.25 21.93
CA ALA A 387 -10.87 72.41 23.39
C ALA A 387 -10.94 71.02 24.02
#